data_8c48615b42dfb34531d7355b632d276e
#
_entry.id   8c48615b42dfb34531d7355b632d276e
#
_cell.length_a   1.000
_cell.length_b   1.000
_cell.length_c   1.000
_cell.angle_alpha   90.00
_cell.angle_beta   90.00
_cell.angle_gamma   90.00
#
_symmetry.space_group_name_H-M   'P 1'
#
loop_
_entity.id
_entity.type
_entity.pdbx_description
1 polymer ?
#
loop_
_entity_poly.entity_id
_entity_poly.type
_entity_poly.pdbx_seq_one_letter_code
_entity_poly.pdbx_strand_id
1 'polypeptide(L)'
;MSTARAGDRLFTLLQQCLPTRLLSLGMYGLTRVRWKPFKNLFIRVFMKGFGIRLDEAIETKPEAFVDFNAFFTRALQPSARPLAAAPALLSPVDGTLSQFGPLQAGRLLQAKGHDYDAASLLADTADAARFTGGDFATIYLAPYNYHRIHMPLSGRLSGW
;
A
#
# COMPACT_ATOMS: atom_id res chain seq x y z
N MET A 1 -24.84 13.49 15.62
CA MET A 1 -24.58 12.06 15.94
C MET A 1 -25.40 11.22 14.99
N SER A 2 -24.77 10.62 13.97
CA SER A 2 -25.48 9.76 13.00
C SER A 2 -25.79 8.42 13.68
N THR A 3 -27.07 8.08 13.80
CA THR A 3 -27.51 6.77 14.29
C THR A 3 -27.15 5.72 13.26
N ALA A 4 -26.12 4.93 13.52
CA ALA A 4 -25.76 3.79 12.69
C ALA A 4 -27.01 2.91 12.51
N ARG A 5 -27.39 2.65 11.25
CA ARG A 5 -28.55 1.80 10.91
C ARG A 5 -28.30 0.38 11.43
N ALA A 6 -29.35 -0.35 11.79
CA ALA A 6 -29.25 -1.73 12.30
C ALA A 6 -28.41 -2.62 11.35
N GLY A 7 -28.48 -2.39 10.04
CA GLY A 7 -27.64 -3.05 9.04
C GLY A 7 -26.15 -2.79 9.20
N ASP A 8 -25.75 -1.57 9.57
CA ASP A 8 -24.33 -1.21 9.76
C ASP A 8 -23.75 -1.95 10.99
N ARG A 9 -24.55 -2.09 12.03
CA ARG A 9 -24.16 -2.84 13.25
C ARG A 9 -24.01 -4.33 12.96
N LEU A 10 -24.97 -4.91 12.23
CA LEU A 10 -24.91 -6.32 11.83
C LEU A 10 -23.70 -6.57 10.93
N PHE A 11 -23.44 -5.68 9.98
CA PHE A 11 -22.27 -5.78 9.10
C PHE A 11 -20.95 -5.71 9.88
N THR A 12 -20.85 -4.81 10.87
CA THR A 12 -19.68 -4.69 11.74
C THR A 12 -19.48 -5.96 12.59
N LEU A 13 -20.55 -6.51 13.16
CA LEU A 13 -20.48 -7.76 13.90
C LEU A 13 -20.03 -8.93 13.03
N LEU A 14 -20.59 -9.05 11.80
CA LEU A 14 -20.16 -10.07 10.86
C LEU A 14 -18.67 -9.93 10.50
N GLN A 15 -18.18 -8.71 10.31
CA GLN A 15 -16.76 -8.46 10.07
C GLN A 15 -15.87 -8.88 11.24
N GLN A 16 -16.31 -8.64 12.48
CA GLN A 16 -15.58 -9.06 13.69
C GLN A 16 -15.52 -10.59 13.85
N CYS A 17 -16.54 -11.30 13.38
CA CYS A 17 -16.59 -12.77 13.40
C CYS A 17 -15.78 -13.42 12.29
N LEU A 18 -15.31 -12.65 11.28
CA LEU A 18 -14.53 -13.22 10.18
C LEU A 18 -13.15 -13.69 10.68
N PRO A 19 -12.75 -14.94 10.36
CA PRO A 19 -11.43 -15.46 10.72
C PRO A 19 -10.35 -14.82 9.83
N THR A 20 -9.98 -13.58 10.13
CA THR A 20 -9.08 -12.74 9.30
C THR A 20 -7.76 -13.43 8.98
N ARG A 21 -7.22 -14.22 9.93
CA ARG A 21 -5.98 -14.99 9.70
C ARG A 21 -6.16 -16.07 8.63
N LEU A 22 -7.27 -16.81 8.66
CA LEU A 22 -7.57 -17.85 7.67
C LEU A 22 -7.82 -17.23 6.29
N LEU A 23 -8.54 -16.11 6.23
CA LEU A 23 -8.76 -15.37 4.99
C LEU A 23 -7.43 -14.85 4.41
N SER A 24 -6.55 -14.31 5.24
CA SER A 24 -5.23 -13.85 4.81
C SER A 24 -4.36 -15.01 4.31
N LEU A 25 -4.37 -16.16 4.99
CA LEU A 25 -3.67 -17.36 4.53
C LEU A 25 -4.25 -17.89 3.20
N GLY A 26 -5.59 -17.90 3.07
CA GLY A 26 -6.26 -18.26 1.83
C GLY A 26 -5.86 -17.35 0.68
N MET A 27 -5.88 -16.03 0.89
CA MET A 27 -5.43 -15.04 -0.11
C MET A 27 -3.95 -15.18 -0.42
N TYR A 28 -3.11 -15.44 0.58
CA TYR A 28 -1.69 -15.71 0.38
C TYR A 28 -1.46 -16.91 -0.54
N GLY A 29 -2.18 -18.02 -0.33
CA GLY A 29 -2.12 -19.18 -1.21
C GLY A 29 -2.68 -18.90 -2.60
N LEU A 30 -3.86 -18.27 -2.67
CA LEU A 30 -4.53 -17.93 -3.92
C LEU A 30 -3.67 -17.07 -4.85
N THR A 31 -3.03 -16.04 -4.30
CA THR A 31 -2.19 -15.10 -5.07
C THR A 31 -0.91 -15.74 -5.58
N ARG A 32 -0.51 -16.92 -5.09
CA ARG A 32 0.69 -17.67 -5.48
C ARG A 32 0.40 -18.91 -6.31
N VAL A 33 -0.87 -19.11 -6.71
CA VAL A 33 -1.23 -20.18 -7.65
C VAL A 33 -0.55 -19.94 -8.99
N ARG A 34 0.23 -20.92 -9.46
CA ARG A 34 0.99 -20.86 -10.73
C ARG A 34 0.30 -21.58 -11.89
N TRP A 35 -0.85 -22.20 -11.67
CA TRP A 35 -1.62 -22.85 -12.73
C TRP A 35 -2.08 -21.80 -13.76
N LYS A 36 -1.48 -21.88 -14.95
CA LYS A 36 -1.57 -20.85 -15.99
C LYS A 36 -3.00 -20.40 -16.34
N PRO A 37 -3.99 -21.31 -16.57
CA PRO A 37 -5.35 -20.87 -16.89
C PRO A 37 -5.97 -20.01 -15.79
N PHE A 38 -5.85 -20.47 -14.54
CA PHE A 38 -6.43 -19.77 -13.38
C PHE A 38 -5.73 -18.42 -13.15
N LYS A 39 -4.40 -18.40 -13.03
CA LYS A 39 -3.68 -17.15 -12.76
C LYS A 39 -3.90 -16.10 -13.85
N ASN A 40 -3.87 -16.52 -15.13
CA ASN A 40 -4.07 -15.59 -16.24
C ASN A 40 -5.48 -15.01 -16.24
N LEU A 41 -6.50 -15.84 -15.97
CA LEU A 41 -7.87 -15.37 -15.81
C LEU A 41 -7.99 -14.41 -14.63
N PHE A 42 -7.43 -14.77 -13.49
CA PHE A 42 -7.46 -13.96 -12.27
C PHE A 42 -6.81 -12.59 -12.49
N ILE A 43 -5.62 -12.55 -13.08
CA ILE A 43 -4.92 -11.30 -13.44
C ILE A 43 -5.79 -10.45 -14.40
N ARG A 44 -6.33 -11.04 -15.47
CA ARG A 44 -7.15 -10.30 -16.45
C ARG A 44 -8.42 -9.74 -15.85
N VAL A 45 -9.12 -10.51 -15.01
CA VAL A 45 -10.33 -10.05 -14.30
C VAL A 45 -9.98 -8.88 -13.38
N PHE A 46 -8.89 -9.00 -12.64
CA PHE A 46 -8.42 -7.95 -11.75
C PHE A 46 -8.02 -6.68 -12.52
N MET A 47 -7.26 -6.84 -13.61
CA MET A 47 -6.89 -5.71 -14.49
C MET A 47 -8.12 -4.98 -15.02
N LYS A 48 -9.12 -5.74 -15.49
CA LYS A 48 -10.38 -5.16 -16.01
C LYS A 48 -11.17 -4.46 -14.91
N GLY A 49 -11.26 -5.06 -13.73
CA GLY A 49 -12.01 -4.52 -12.58
C GLY A 49 -11.43 -3.23 -12.03
N PHE A 50 -10.12 -3.08 -12.06
CA PHE A 50 -9.42 -1.92 -11.52
C PHE A 50 -8.82 -0.99 -12.60
N GLY A 51 -9.04 -1.25 -13.87
CA GLY A 51 -8.53 -0.42 -14.96
C GLY A 51 -7.00 -0.43 -15.08
N ILE A 52 -6.34 -1.55 -14.70
CA ILE A 52 -4.88 -1.62 -14.67
C ILE A 52 -4.32 -1.80 -16.09
N ARG A 53 -3.31 -0.99 -16.42
CA ARG A 53 -2.55 -1.07 -17.67
C ARG A 53 -1.14 -1.59 -17.38
N LEU A 54 -0.54 -2.26 -18.36
CA LEU A 54 0.79 -2.84 -18.26
C LEU A 54 1.81 -2.17 -19.20
N ASP A 55 1.43 -1.08 -19.85
CA ASP A 55 2.28 -0.35 -20.79
C ASP A 55 3.56 0.21 -20.17
N GLU A 56 3.53 0.53 -18.88
CA GLU A 56 4.69 1.00 -18.12
C GLU A 56 5.47 -0.13 -17.43
N ALA A 57 4.92 -1.34 -17.39
CA ALA A 57 5.57 -2.49 -16.75
C ALA A 57 6.65 -3.10 -17.67
N ILE A 58 7.66 -3.74 -17.05
CA ILE A 58 8.65 -4.53 -17.80
C ILE A 58 7.93 -5.67 -18.52
N GLU A 59 7.05 -6.38 -17.80
CA GLU A 59 6.22 -7.44 -18.37
C GLU A 59 4.86 -6.88 -18.78
N THR A 60 4.61 -6.83 -20.07
CA THR A 60 3.42 -6.21 -20.65
C THR A 60 2.24 -7.15 -20.84
N LYS A 61 2.41 -8.46 -20.56
CA LYS A 61 1.39 -9.48 -20.76
C LYS A 61 1.11 -10.26 -19.46
N PRO A 62 -0.16 -10.54 -19.13
CA PRO A 62 -0.53 -11.33 -17.94
C PRO A 62 0.16 -12.70 -17.88
N GLU A 63 0.42 -13.30 -19.03
CA GLU A 63 1.03 -14.62 -19.16
C GLU A 63 2.49 -14.67 -18.68
N ALA A 64 3.20 -13.56 -18.75
CA ALA A 64 4.61 -13.46 -18.38
C ALA A 64 4.83 -13.53 -16.86
N PHE A 65 3.84 -13.14 -16.07
CA PHE A 65 3.95 -13.22 -14.61
C PHE A 65 3.86 -14.67 -14.11
N VAL A 66 4.68 -15.03 -13.15
CA VAL A 66 4.70 -16.38 -12.57
C VAL A 66 3.43 -16.69 -11.77
N ASP A 67 2.88 -15.68 -11.09
CA ASP A 67 1.65 -15.73 -10.28
C ASP A 67 1.04 -14.33 -10.17
N PHE A 68 -0.10 -14.22 -9.46
CA PHE A 68 -0.76 -12.94 -9.25
C PHE A 68 0.08 -11.98 -8.37
N ASN A 69 0.82 -12.51 -7.39
CA ASN A 69 1.66 -11.67 -6.55
C ASN A 69 2.77 -10.97 -7.36
N ALA A 70 3.40 -11.69 -8.30
CA ALA A 70 4.39 -11.11 -9.21
C ALA A 70 3.80 -10.01 -10.11
N PHE A 71 2.55 -10.19 -10.56
CA PHE A 71 1.82 -9.15 -11.29
C PHE A 71 1.51 -7.94 -10.38
N PHE A 72 1.04 -8.16 -9.17
CA PHE A 72 0.67 -7.08 -8.25
C PHE A 72 1.89 -6.24 -7.85
N THR A 73 3.03 -6.90 -7.64
CA THR A 73 4.32 -6.25 -7.34
C THR A 73 5.22 -6.09 -8.57
N ARG A 74 4.62 -5.90 -9.75
CA ARG A 74 5.32 -5.78 -11.03
C ARG A 74 6.38 -4.70 -11.02
N ALA A 75 7.48 -4.92 -11.73
CA ALA A 75 8.49 -3.88 -11.97
C ALA A 75 8.05 -2.97 -13.12
N LEU A 76 8.37 -1.69 -13.03
CA LEU A 76 8.19 -0.72 -14.10
C LEU A 76 9.47 -0.60 -14.95
N GLN A 77 9.28 -0.13 -16.17
CA GLN A 77 10.39 0.24 -17.04
C GLN A 77 11.19 1.39 -16.40
N PRO A 78 12.52 1.43 -16.57
CA PRO A 78 13.37 2.46 -15.96
C PRO A 78 12.95 3.90 -16.29
N SER A 79 12.36 4.11 -17.47
CA SER A 79 11.88 5.42 -17.93
C SER A 79 10.48 5.79 -17.44
N ALA A 80 9.74 4.86 -16.81
CA ALA A 80 8.35 5.08 -16.42
C ALA A 80 8.19 6.14 -15.31
N ARG A 81 9.23 6.34 -14.50
CA ARG A 81 9.25 7.36 -13.44
C ARG A 81 10.56 8.14 -13.51
N PRO A 82 10.60 9.25 -14.26
CA PRO A 82 11.77 10.13 -14.27
C PRO A 82 11.96 10.73 -12.88
N LEU A 83 13.19 10.63 -12.37
CA LEU A 83 13.54 11.12 -11.06
C LEU A 83 13.89 12.62 -11.16
N ALA A 84 13.44 13.41 -10.20
CA ALA A 84 13.86 14.80 -10.07
C ALA A 84 15.35 14.88 -9.71
N ALA A 85 16.02 15.94 -10.18
CA ALA A 85 17.42 16.17 -9.84
C ALA A 85 17.59 16.50 -8.35
N ALA A 86 18.73 16.13 -7.78
CA ALA A 86 19.08 16.52 -6.42
C ALA A 86 19.08 18.08 -6.29
N PRO A 87 18.65 18.63 -5.14
CA PRO A 87 18.42 18.00 -3.84
C PRO A 87 16.95 17.60 -3.55
N ALA A 88 16.22 17.09 -4.50
CA ALA A 88 14.80 16.77 -4.33
C ALA A 88 14.57 15.54 -3.44
N LEU A 89 13.55 15.62 -2.57
CA LEU A 89 12.96 14.49 -1.88
C LEU A 89 11.95 13.82 -2.84
N LEU A 90 12.13 12.53 -3.10
CA LEU A 90 11.27 11.78 -4.02
C LEU A 90 10.11 11.14 -3.28
N SER A 91 8.96 11.01 -3.95
CA SER A 91 7.87 10.21 -3.39
C SER A 91 8.31 8.74 -3.31
N PRO A 92 8.14 8.09 -2.13
CA PRO A 92 8.52 6.68 -1.97
C PRO A 92 7.59 5.72 -2.72
N VAL A 93 6.43 6.17 -3.15
CA VAL A 93 5.38 5.34 -3.78
C VAL A 93 4.57 6.13 -4.79
N ASP A 94 3.96 5.42 -5.73
CA ASP A 94 2.90 5.94 -6.60
C ASP A 94 1.56 5.80 -5.89
N GLY A 95 1.00 6.88 -5.42
CA GLY A 95 -0.28 6.82 -4.70
C GLY A 95 -0.97 8.16 -4.62
N THR A 96 -2.07 8.20 -3.90
CA THR A 96 -2.80 9.43 -3.62
C THR A 96 -2.40 9.96 -2.25
N LEU A 97 -1.90 11.19 -2.21
CA LEU A 97 -1.62 11.89 -0.96
C LEU A 97 -2.95 12.14 -0.24
N SER A 98 -3.21 11.37 0.82
CA SER A 98 -4.49 11.45 1.56
C SER A 98 -4.43 12.48 2.68
N GLN A 99 -3.28 12.59 3.33
CA GLN A 99 -3.04 13.56 4.40
C GLN A 99 -1.57 13.97 4.44
N PHE A 100 -1.32 15.18 4.87
CA PHE A 100 0.03 15.67 5.16
C PHE A 100 -0.07 16.86 6.12
N GLY A 101 0.99 17.13 6.84
CA GLY A 101 1.08 18.28 7.72
C GLY A 101 2.12 18.12 8.82
N PRO A 102 2.20 19.09 9.72
CA PRO A 102 3.15 19.05 10.84
C PRO A 102 2.74 18.00 11.87
N LEU A 103 3.73 17.32 12.43
CA LEU A 103 3.60 16.44 13.58
C LEU A 103 3.30 17.26 14.84
N GLN A 104 2.03 17.36 15.22
CA GLN A 104 1.62 18.07 16.42
C GLN A 104 1.62 17.13 17.63
N ALA A 105 2.48 17.40 18.63
CA ALA A 105 2.62 16.59 19.83
C ALA A 105 2.82 15.08 19.55
N GLY A 106 3.55 14.74 18.48
CA GLY A 106 3.81 13.36 18.08
C GLY A 106 2.63 12.64 17.44
N ARG A 107 1.50 13.30 17.20
CA ARG A 107 0.31 12.69 16.62
C ARG A 107 0.30 12.78 15.10
N LEU A 108 -0.03 11.65 14.48
CA LEU A 108 -0.29 11.50 13.05
C LEU A 108 -1.80 11.33 12.87
N LEU A 109 -2.42 12.20 12.09
CA LEU A 109 -3.80 11.96 11.65
C LEU A 109 -3.76 10.90 10.54
N GLN A 110 -4.40 9.75 10.76
CA GLN A 110 -4.59 8.75 9.71
C GLN A 110 -6.00 8.78 9.13
N ALA A 111 -6.09 8.27 7.89
CA ALA A 111 -7.38 8.01 7.25
C ALA A 111 -8.26 7.09 8.13
N LYS A 112 -9.56 7.32 8.15
CA LYS A 112 -10.58 6.61 8.94
C LYS A 112 -10.75 7.06 10.39
N GLY A 113 -10.27 8.26 10.77
CA GLY A 113 -10.55 8.83 12.09
C GLY A 113 -9.81 8.18 13.26
N HIS A 114 -8.75 7.44 13.00
CA HIS A 114 -7.83 6.95 14.03
C HIS A 114 -6.57 7.81 14.05
N ASP A 115 -6.26 8.32 15.23
CA ASP A 115 -5.00 9.01 15.47
C ASP A 115 -3.95 7.97 15.88
N TYR A 116 -2.79 8.05 15.24
CA TYR A 116 -1.61 7.30 15.63
C TYR A 116 -0.58 8.27 16.18
N ASP A 117 0.17 7.88 17.19
CA ASP A 117 1.37 8.59 17.58
C ASP A 117 2.61 7.98 16.88
N ALA A 118 3.64 8.81 16.69
CA ALA A 118 4.85 8.40 15.99
C ALA A 118 5.59 7.27 16.76
N ALA A 119 5.51 7.24 18.08
CA ALA A 119 6.16 6.22 18.89
C ALA A 119 5.52 4.84 18.71
N SER A 120 4.18 4.79 18.66
CA SER A 120 3.45 3.55 18.36
C SER A 120 3.72 3.04 16.94
N LEU A 121 3.83 3.95 15.97
CA LEU A 121 4.08 3.59 14.58
C LEU A 121 5.50 3.05 14.36
N LEU A 122 6.49 3.66 14.99
CA LEU A 122 7.90 3.27 14.89
C LEU A 122 8.30 2.16 15.88
N ALA A 123 7.40 1.84 16.83
CA ALA A 123 7.65 0.95 17.97
C ALA A 123 8.88 1.36 18.82
N ASP A 124 9.33 2.62 18.70
CA ASP A 124 10.47 3.18 19.40
C ASP A 124 10.24 4.66 19.74
N THR A 125 10.34 5.00 21.03
CA THR A 125 10.15 6.37 21.53
C THR A 125 11.34 7.28 21.24
N ALA A 126 12.55 6.73 21.24
CA ALA A 126 13.77 7.50 20.96
C ALA A 126 13.85 7.90 19.48
N ASP A 127 13.53 6.98 18.59
CA ASP A 127 13.44 7.28 17.16
C ASP A 127 12.28 8.24 16.86
N ALA A 128 11.13 8.07 17.51
CA ALA A 128 10.00 8.99 17.35
C ALA A 128 10.34 10.44 17.78
N ALA A 129 11.14 10.61 18.82
CA ALA A 129 11.56 11.93 19.29
C ALA A 129 12.37 12.71 18.23
N ARG A 130 13.05 12.03 17.32
CA ARG A 130 13.82 12.66 16.22
C ARG A 130 12.92 13.34 15.19
N PHE A 131 11.65 12.98 15.12
CA PHE A 131 10.66 13.57 14.22
C PHE A 131 9.82 14.67 14.88
N THR A 132 10.12 15.04 16.14
CA THR A 132 9.40 16.11 16.83
C THR A 132 9.52 17.43 16.07
N GLY A 133 8.37 18.04 15.74
CA GLY A 133 8.32 19.26 14.93
C GLY A 133 8.57 19.06 13.44
N GLY A 134 8.67 17.82 12.98
CA GLY A 134 8.72 17.47 11.56
C GLY A 134 7.35 17.43 10.92
N ASP A 135 7.31 16.99 9.67
CA ASP A 135 6.10 16.80 8.89
C ASP A 135 5.85 15.33 8.59
N PHE A 136 4.59 14.99 8.33
CA PHE A 136 4.21 13.67 7.86
C PHE A 136 3.42 13.73 6.56
N ALA A 137 3.44 12.63 5.82
CA ALA A 137 2.58 12.43 4.66
C ALA A 137 2.04 10.99 4.66
N THR A 138 0.74 10.86 4.47
CA THR A 138 0.06 9.57 4.29
C THR A 138 -0.32 9.41 2.83
N ILE A 139 0.23 8.38 2.17
CA ILE A 139 0.00 8.11 0.76
C ILE A 139 -0.75 6.79 0.64
N TYR A 140 -1.93 6.83 0.04
CA TYR A 140 -2.78 5.67 -0.18
C TYR A 140 -2.46 5.02 -1.53
N LEU A 141 -2.14 3.73 -1.52
CA LEU A 141 -1.97 2.92 -2.72
C LEU A 141 -3.26 2.16 -3.03
N ALA A 142 -3.93 2.57 -4.10
CA ALA A 142 -5.08 1.84 -4.62
C ALA A 142 -4.63 0.59 -5.40
N PRO A 143 -5.50 -0.43 -5.60
CA PRO A 143 -5.14 -1.68 -6.27
C PRO A 143 -4.54 -1.51 -7.67
N TYR A 144 -4.84 -0.42 -8.35
CA TYR A 144 -4.29 -0.12 -9.68
C TYR A 144 -2.91 0.54 -9.65
N ASN A 145 -2.45 1.05 -8.51
CA ASN A 145 -1.17 1.70 -8.39
C ASN A 145 0.01 0.73 -8.54
N TYR A 146 1.20 1.28 -8.59
CA TYR A 146 2.44 0.54 -8.51
C TYR A 146 2.76 0.21 -7.04
N HIS A 147 2.90 -1.08 -6.71
CA HIS A 147 3.00 -1.55 -5.33
C HIS A 147 4.43 -1.89 -4.87
N ARG A 148 5.43 -1.15 -5.34
CA ARG A 148 6.78 -1.19 -4.76
C ARG A 148 7.08 0.12 -4.06
N ILE A 149 7.76 0.03 -2.92
CA ILE A 149 8.21 1.17 -2.14
C ILE A 149 9.68 1.42 -2.47
N HIS A 150 10.04 2.68 -2.68
CA HIS A 150 11.39 3.11 -2.99
C HIS A 150 11.91 4.07 -1.93
N MET A 151 13.22 4.12 -1.75
CA MET A 151 13.84 5.10 -0.85
C MET A 151 13.65 6.51 -1.40
N PRO A 152 13.13 7.45 -0.59
CA PRO A 152 12.91 8.84 -1.03
C PRO A 152 14.21 9.63 -1.22
N LEU A 153 15.28 9.17 -0.58
CA LEU A 153 16.65 9.71 -0.66
C LEU A 153 17.65 8.56 -0.64
N SER A 154 18.86 8.82 -1.13
CA SER A 154 19.98 7.90 -0.93
C SER A 154 20.32 7.81 0.56
N GLY A 155 20.49 6.63 1.07
CA GLY A 155 20.74 6.39 2.49
C GLY A 155 21.23 4.98 2.76
N ARG A 156 21.58 4.72 4.01
CA ARG A 156 21.96 3.39 4.51
C ARG A 156 20.92 2.94 5.52
N LEU A 157 20.39 1.73 5.35
CA LEU A 157 19.55 1.08 6.35
C LEU A 157 20.43 0.75 7.57
N SER A 158 20.09 1.32 8.73
CA SER A 158 20.84 1.15 9.97
C SER A 158 20.13 0.24 10.98
N GLY A 159 18.84 -0.03 10.76
CA GLY A 159 18.01 -0.88 11.62
C GLY A 159 16.72 -1.28 10.94
N TRP A 160 16.02 -2.25 11.49
CA TRP A 160 14.72 -2.80 11.03
C TRP A 160 13.95 -3.37 12.22
#